data_80075bd31f64c170310731c25f424c38
#
_entry.id   80075bd31f64c170310731c25f424c38
#
_cell.length_a   1.000
_cell.length_b   1.000
_cell.length_c   1.000
_cell.angle_alpha   90.00
_cell.angle_beta   90.00
_cell.angle_gamma   90.00
#
_symmetry.space_group_name_H-M   'P 1'
#
loop_
_entity.id
_entity.type
_entity.pdbx_description
1 polymer ?
#
loop_
_entity_poly.entity_id
_entity_poly.type
_entity_poly.pdbx_seq_one_letter_code
_entity_poly.pdbx_strand_id
1 'polypeptide(L)'
;MARAPDGAVVIRFCVIDDHEVVHDGLRAMADREPDLEFLGGATTVPDGEHLVEQVHPAVAILDLRIGERDGGNGIDLCRTFHSRYPGLAVVLFSAYGNGELLAQAIAAGAAGYMLKETSVGRVPGILREITASGSWFEPRIASELLQRRAGTAAPAAFSAQELEIVRGISRGENNHEIGEQLHISPHTVKYHIASMLRRHEVHRRAELVRLASDLHLLE
;
A
#
# COMPACT_ATOMS: atom_id res chain seq x y z
N MET A 1 17.92 -21.62 5.60
CA MET A 1 17.46 -21.12 4.27
C MET A 1 17.33 -22.32 3.35
N ALA A 2 16.13 -22.57 2.82
CA ALA A 2 15.92 -23.59 1.79
C ALA A 2 16.62 -23.14 0.49
N ARG A 3 17.17 -24.09 -0.28
CA ARG A 3 17.80 -23.82 -1.57
C ARG A 3 17.01 -24.52 -2.66
N ALA A 4 16.83 -23.83 -3.76
CA ALA A 4 16.31 -24.41 -5.00
C ALA A 4 17.30 -25.45 -5.58
N PRO A 5 16.86 -26.32 -6.52
CA PRO A 5 17.71 -27.36 -7.12
C PRO A 5 18.98 -26.83 -7.80
N ASP A 6 19.01 -25.58 -8.21
CA ASP A 6 20.14 -24.86 -8.81
C ASP A 6 21.02 -24.10 -7.82
N GLY A 7 20.76 -24.23 -6.51
CA GLY A 7 21.51 -23.58 -5.45
C GLY A 7 21.03 -22.16 -5.10
N ALA A 8 20.01 -21.63 -5.78
CA ALA A 8 19.42 -20.34 -5.46
C ALA A 8 18.72 -20.36 -4.09
N VAL A 9 18.72 -19.21 -3.41
CA VAL A 9 18.04 -19.06 -2.13
C VAL A 9 16.54 -18.94 -2.41
N VAL A 10 15.72 -19.82 -1.84
CA VAL A 10 14.27 -19.75 -1.95
C VAL A 10 13.74 -18.63 -1.04
N ILE A 11 13.02 -17.70 -1.62
CA ILE A 11 12.33 -16.62 -0.91
C ILE A 11 10.99 -17.14 -0.43
N ARG A 12 10.87 -17.32 0.89
CA ARG A 12 9.66 -17.79 1.56
C ARG A 12 8.82 -16.59 1.98
N PHE A 13 7.59 -16.51 1.53
CA PHE A 13 6.73 -15.36 1.84
C PHE A 13 5.30 -15.76 2.23
N CYS A 14 4.64 -14.89 2.99
CA CYS A 14 3.22 -14.99 3.33
C CYS A 14 2.50 -13.68 2.96
N VAL A 15 1.16 -13.74 2.96
CA VAL A 15 0.29 -12.61 2.61
C VAL A 15 -0.74 -12.39 3.71
N ILE A 16 -0.95 -11.14 4.10
CA ILE A 16 -2.01 -10.74 5.03
C ILE A 16 -2.84 -9.66 4.35
N ASP A 17 -4.00 -10.07 3.85
CA ASP A 17 -4.91 -9.23 3.03
C ASP A 17 -6.32 -9.80 3.19
N ASP A 18 -7.32 -8.99 3.42
CA ASP A 18 -8.71 -9.44 3.59
C ASP A 18 -9.38 -9.86 2.26
N HIS A 19 -8.68 -9.71 1.12
CA HIS A 19 -9.13 -10.14 -0.19
C HIS A 19 -8.50 -11.47 -0.60
N GLU A 20 -9.26 -12.57 -0.54
CA GLU A 20 -8.78 -13.92 -0.93
C GLU A 20 -8.24 -13.99 -2.37
N VAL A 21 -8.78 -13.19 -3.29
CA VAL A 21 -8.30 -13.12 -4.68
C VAL A 21 -6.82 -12.69 -4.77
N VAL A 22 -6.34 -11.89 -3.83
CA VAL A 22 -4.93 -11.49 -3.74
C VAL A 22 -4.07 -12.70 -3.36
N HIS A 23 -4.53 -13.50 -2.40
CA HIS A 23 -3.83 -14.73 -1.99
C HIS A 23 -3.70 -15.71 -3.15
N ASP A 24 -4.79 -15.96 -3.88
CA ASP A 24 -4.81 -16.87 -5.01
C ASP A 24 -3.91 -16.40 -6.15
N GLY A 25 -3.93 -15.09 -6.44
CA GLY A 25 -3.06 -14.47 -7.44
C GLY A 25 -1.58 -14.60 -7.12
N LEU A 26 -1.20 -14.34 -5.85
CA LEU A 26 0.20 -14.42 -5.42
C LEU A 26 0.68 -15.86 -5.26
N ARG A 27 -0.20 -16.80 -4.86
CA ARG A 27 0.08 -18.24 -4.87
C ARG A 27 0.34 -18.74 -6.27
N ALA A 28 -0.58 -18.48 -7.21
CA ALA A 28 -0.43 -18.91 -8.60
C ALA A 28 0.78 -18.29 -9.30
N MET A 29 1.20 -17.11 -8.87
CA MET A 29 2.44 -16.49 -9.32
C MET A 29 3.65 -17.24 -8.75
N ALA A 30 3.69 -17.54 -7.45
CA ALA A 30 4.78 -18.26 -6.81
C ALA A 30 4.97 -19.67 -7.38
N ASP A 31 3.89 -20.38 -7.72
CA ASP A 31 3.91 -21.71 -8.32
C ASP A 31 4.67 -21.76 -9.67
N ARG A 32 4.87 -20.61 -10.32
CA ARG A 32 5.61 -20.48 -11.60
C ARG A 32 7.07 -20.08 -11.40
N GLU A 33 7.48 -19.76 -10.20
CA GLU A 33 8.80 -19.24 -9.87
C GLU A 33 9.55 -20.24 -8.96
N PRO A 34 10.61 -20.88 -9.43
CA PRO A 34 11.27 -21.97 -8.69
C PRO A 34 11.98 -21.50 -7.41
N ASP A 35 12.22 -20.22 -7.29
CA ASP A 35 12.89 -19.57 -6.16
C ASP A 35 11.93 -18.83 -5.21
N LEU A 36 10.60 -18.95 -5.40
CA LEU A 36 9.59 -18.42 -4.51
C LEU A 36 8.77 -19.54 -3.86
N GLU A 37 8.48 -19.40 -2.58
CA GLU A 37 7.62 -20.32 -1.81
C GLU A 37 6.53 -19.53 -1.08
N PHE A 38 5.27 -19.73 -1.49
CA PHE A 38 4.11 -19.17 -0.79
C PHE A 38 3.77 -20.03 0.42
N LEU A 39 3.93 -19.49 1.63
CA LEU A 39 3.74 -20.22 2.88
C LEU A 39 2.30 -20.19 3.39
N GLY A 40 1.48 -19.28 2.91
CA GLY A 40 0.09 -19.13 3.32
C GLY A 40 -0.40 -17.69 3.31
N GLY A 41 -1.70 -17.54 3.55
CA GLY A 41 -2.36 -16.26 3.66
C GLY A 41 -3.25 -16.16 4.89
N ALA A 42 -3.44 -14.94 5.38
CA ALA A 42 -4.37 -14.63 6.46
C ALA A 42 -5.23 -13.42 6.09
N THR A 43 -6.49 -13.42 6.51
CA THR A 43 -7.45 -12.36 6.20
C THR A 43 -7.71 -11.41 7.36
N THR A 44 -7.13 -11.70 8.52
CA THR A 44 -7.23 -10.87 9.74
C THR A 44 -5.87 -10.61 10.34
N VAL A 45 -5.73 -9.56 11.15
CA VAL A 45 -4.49 -9.24 11.86
C VAL A 45 -4.10 -10.38 12.82
N PRO A 46 -4.99 -10.91 13.69
CA PRO A 46 -4.63 -12.00 14.59
C PRO A 46 -4.15 -13.27 13.87
N ASP A 47 -4.84 -13.66 12.79
CA ASP A 47 -4.43 -14.82 12.00
C ASP A 47 -3.09 -14.58 11.28
N GLY A 48 -2.85 -13.33 10.86
CA GLY A 48 -1.59 -12.91 10.26
C GLY A 48 -0.41 -12.98 11.24
N GLU A 49 -0.60 -12.53 12.47
CA GLU A 49 0.41 -12.65 13.53
C GLU A 49 0.73 -14.12 13.82
N HIS A 50 -0.31 -14.96 13.93
CA HIS A 50 -0.16 -16.38 14.16
C HIS A 50 0.56 -17.09 12.98
N LEU A 51 0.18 -16.76 11.75
CA LEU A 51 0.82 -17.28 10.54
C LEU A 51 2.32 -16.97 10.53
N VAL A 52 2.70 -15.69 10.72
CA VAL A 52 4.11 -15.29 10.72
C VAL A 52 4.90 -16.01 11.81
N GLU A 53 4.31 -16.17 13.01
CA GLU A 53 4.93 -16.90 14.13
C GLU A 53 5.14 -18.39 13.83
N GLN A 54 4.23 -19.01 13.09
CA GLN A 54 4.34 -20.43 12.74
C GLN A 54 5.31 -20.71 11.60
N VAL A 55 5.24 -19.93 10.51
CA VAL A 55 5.95 -20.27 9.27
C VAL A 55 7.28 -19.56 9.09
N HIS A 56 7.58 -18.53 9.89
CA HIS A 56 8.83 -17.77 9.88
C HIS A 56 9.24 -17.36 8.45
N PRO A 57 8.43 -16.53 7.76
CA PRO A 57 8.71 -16.14 6.40
C PRO A 57 9.92 -15.20 6.32
N ALA A 58 10.56 -15.14 5.16
CA ALA A 58 11.55 -14.10 4.85
C ALA A 58 10.89 -12.76 4.49
N VAL A 59 9.69 -12.82 3.87
CA VAL A 59 8.92 -11.64 3.46
C VAL A 59 7.46 -11.81 3.90
N ALA A 60 6.87 -10.77 4.49
CA ALA A 60 5.43 -10.65 4.71
C ALA A 60 4.87 -9.54 3.85
N ILE A 61 3.91 -9.86 2.98
CA ILE A 61 3.16 -8.89 2.17
C ILE A 61 1.89 -8.54 2.96
N LEU A 62 1.73 -7.27 3.30
CA LEU A 62 0.61 -6.79 4.11
C LEU A 62 -0.26 -5.82 3.32
N ASP A 63 -1.57 -6.00 3.34
CA ASP A 63 -2.46 -4.90 2.95
C ASP A 63 -2.35 -3.75 3.98
N LEU A 64 -2.47 -2.53 3.50
CA LEU A 64 -2.60 -1.35 4.35
C LEU A 64 -3.86 -1.37 5.22
N ARG A 65 -4.89 -2.05 4.76
CA ARG A 65 -6.20 -2.16 5.40
C ARG A 65 -6.62 -3.60 5.51
N ILE A 66 -6.48 -4.17 6.68
CA ILE A 66 -6.84 -5.56 6.96
C ILE A 66 -8.13 -5.54 7.77
N GLY A 67 -9.25 -5.95 7.15
CA GLY A 67 -10.57 -6.04 7.78
C GLY A 67 -11.36 -4.72 7.82
N GLU A 68 -12.60 -4.77 7.35
CA GLU A 68 -13.48 -3.58 7.26
C GLU A 68 -14.00 -3.08 8.62
N ARG A 69 -14.09 -3.94 9.65
CA ARG A 69 -14.81 -3.66 10.91
C ARG A 69 -13.91 -3.24 12.06
N ASP A 70 -12.66 -3.68 12.12
CA ASP A 70 -11.80 -3.47 13.29
C ASP A 70 -10.67 -2.48 13.04
N GLY A 71 -10.65 -1.82 11.88
CA GLY A 71 -9.67 -0.77 11.58
C GLY A 71 -8.21 -1.26 11.62
N GLY A 72 -7.98 -2.53 11.33
CA GLY A 72 -6.64 -3.11 11.28
C GLY A 72 -5.74 -2.30 10.37
N ASN A 73 -4.77 -1.60 10.94
CA ASN A 73 -3.85 -0.75 10.20
C ASN A 73 -2.60 -1.56 9.86
N GLY A 74 -2.41 -1.86 8.57
CA GLY A 74 -1.23 -2.57 8.09
C GLY A 74 0.09 -1.87 8.47
N ILE A 75 0.09 -0.55 8.67
CA ILE A 75 1.26 0.20 9.16
C ILE A 75 1.57 -0.17 10.62
N ASP A 76 0.56 -0.32 11.48
CA ASP A 76 0.79 -0.72 12.88
C ASP A 76 1.24 -2.17 12.97
N LEU A 77 0.68 -3.06 12.14
CA LEU A 77 1.14 -4.44 12.01
C LEU A 77 2.58 -4.50 11.49
N CYS A 78 2.92 -3.67 10.48
CA CYS A 78 4.29 -3.54 10.00
C CYS A 78 5.26 -3.15 11.12
N ARG A 79 4.90 -2.16 11.94
CA ARG A 79 5.71 -1.73 13.10
C ARG A 79 5.88 -2.85 14.11
N THR A 80 4.82 -3.60 14.39
CA THR A 80 4.84 -4.76 15.29
C THR A 80 5.79 -5.83 14.76
N PHE A 81 5.68 -6.18 13.48
CA PHE A 81 6.53 -7.19 12.86
C PHE A 81 7.99 -6.77 12.77
N HIS A 82 8.26 -5.52 12.39
CA HIS A 82 9.60 -4.98 12.35
C HIS A 82 10.30 -5.05 13.71
N SER A 83 9.55 -4.72 14.79
CA SER A 83 10.08 -4.78 16.16
C SER A 83 10.29 -6.23 16.66
N ARG A 84 9.33 -7.13 16.36
CA ARG A 84 9.30 -8.49 16.90
C ARG A 84 10.17 -9.46 16.10
N TYR A 85 10.34 -9.23 14.80
CA TYR A 85 11.03 -10.12 13.86
C TYR A 85 12.07 -9.37 13.01
N PRO A 86 13.28 -9.08 13.54
CA PRO A 86 14.27 -8.25 12.86
C PRO A 86 14.74 -8.78 11.50
N GLY A 87 14.55 -10.08 11.24
CA GLY A 87 14.92 -10.72 9.95
C GLY A 87 13.78 -10.78 8.93
N LEU A 88 12.59 -10.29 9.28
CA LEU A 88 11.41 -10.30 8.42
C LEU A 88 11.34 -9.01 7.60
N ALA A 89 11.39 -9.12 6.27
CA ALA A 89 11.11 -8.01 5.39
C ALA A 89 9.60 -7.80 5.26
N VAL A 90 9.10 -6.67 5.70
CA VAL A 90 7.67 -6.33 5.60
C VAL A 90 7.43 -5.45 4.38
N VAL A 91 6.50 -5.85 3.53
CA VAL A 91 6.13 -5.16 2.29
C VAL A 91 4.67 -4.75 2.37
N LEU A 92 4.39 -3.46 2.29
CA LEU A 92 3.02 -2.97 2.20
C LEU A 92 2.54 -3.08 0.75
N PHE A 93 1.37 -3.68 0.55
CA PHE A 93 0.73 -3.91 -0.75
C PHE A 93 -0.64 -3.25 -0.74
N SER A 94 -0.78 -2.10 -1.37
CA SER A 94 -1.94 -1.24 -1.21
C SER A 94 -2.57 -0.84 -2.54
N ALA A 95 -3.89 -0.69 -2.53
CA ALA A 95 -4.59 -0.04 -3.64
C ALA A 95 -4.27 1.46 -3.75
N TYR A 96 -3.59 2.02 -2.75
CA TYR A 96 -3.30 3.45 -2.65
C TYR A 96 -1.84 3.72 -2.38
N GLY A 97 -1.32 4.82 -2.94
CA GLY A 97 0.02 5.27 -2.68
C GLY A 97 0.16 6.77 -2.86
N ASN A 98 0.75 7.41 -1.87
CA ASN A 98 1.24 8.78 -1.93
C ASN A 98 2.48 8.91 -1.04
N GLY A 99 3.20 10.03 -1.18
CA GLY A 99 4.43 10.25 -0.43
C GLY A 99 4.25 10.26 1.09
N GLU A 100 3.07 10.60 1.61
CA GLU A 100 2.77 10.58 3.05
C GLU A 100 2.64 9.16 3.58
N LEU A 101 1.87 8.29 2.90
CA LEU A 101 1.75 6.88 3.26
C LEU A 101 3.09 6.15 3.17
N LEU A 102 3.88 6.47 2.15
CA LEU A 102 5.23 5.94 2.02
C LEU A 102 6.13 6.38 3.19
N ALA A 103 6.05 7.66 3.61
CA ALA A 103 6.80 8.14 4.76
C ALA A 103 6.40 7.41 6.06
N GLN A 104 5.11 7.18 6.27
CA GLN A 104 4.60 6.40 7.40
C GLN A 104 5.05 4.93 7.35
N ALA A 105 5.03 4.31 6.16
CA ALA A 105 5.51 2.95 5.94
C ALA A 105 7.00 2.81 6.29
N ILE A 106 7.84 3.72 5.78
CA ILE A 106 9.28 3.76 6.08
C ILE A 106 9.50 3.95 7.58
N ALA A 107 8.77 4.87 8.22
CA ALA A 107 8.87 5.10 9.67
C ALA A 107 8.40 3.91 10.52
N ALA A 108 7.54 3.05 9.97
CA ALA A 108 7.12 1.79 10.57
C ALA A 108 8.10 0.64 10.34
N GLY A 109 9.18 0.84 9.55
CA GLY A 109 10.18 -0.17 9.25
C GLY A 109 9.84 -1.06 8.05
N ALA A 110 8.95 -0.60 7.15
CA ALA A 110 8.66 -1.35 5.94
C ALA A 110 9.91 -1.44 5.04
N ALA A 111 10.22 -2.65 4.58
CA ALA A 111 11.23 -2.92 3.57
C ALA A 111 10.71 -2.65 2.16
N GLY A 112 9.39 -2.59 1.96
CA GLY A 112 8.82 -2.32 0.65
C GLY A 112 7.44 -1.67 0.69
N TYR A 113 7.10 -1.01 -0.43
CA TYR A 113 5.79 -0.46 -0.68
C TYR A 113 5.42 -0.66 -2.14
N MET A 114 4.41 -1.49 -2.40
CA MET A 114 3.88 -1.82 -3.72
C MET A 114 2.44 -1.35 -3.86
N LEU A 115 2.04 -0.99 -5.07
CA LEU A 115 0.65 -0.75 -5.40
C LEU A 115 -0.02 -2.04 -5.89
N LYS A 116 -1.29 -2.26 -5.52
CA LYS A 116 -2.10 -3.40 -6.03
C LYS A 116 -2.36 -3.31 -7.55
N GLU A 117 -2.16 -2.12 -8.15
CA GLU A 117 -2.13 -1.93 -9.61
C GLU A 117 -0.85 -2.47 -10.27
N THR A 118 0.19 -2.72 -9.47
CA THR A 118 1.42 -3.35 -9.96
C THR A 118 1.09 -4.72 -10.52
N SER A 119 1.47 -4.97 -11.76
CA SER A 119 1.25 -6.28 -12.40
C SER A 119 1.82 -7.40 -11.53
N VAL A 120 1.01 -8.43 -11.27
CA VAL A 120 1.43 -9.61 -10.48
C VAL A 120 2.74 -10.21 -11.02
N GLY A 121 2.98 -10.14 -12.34
CA GLY A 121 4.23 -10.58 -12.96
C GLY A 121 5.49 -9.80 -12.55
N ARG A 122 5.35 -8.61 -11.95
CA ARG A 122 6.50 -7.84 -11.41
C ARG A 122 6.86 -8.22 -9.98
N VAL A 123 5.91 -8.79 -9.24
CA VAL A 123 6.11 -9.12 -7.81
C VAL A 123 7.33 -10.01 -7.57
N PRO A 124 7.62 -11.07 -8.38
CA PRO A 124 8.81 -11.88 -8.21
C PRO A 124 10.11 -11.07 -8.23
N GLY A 125 10.24 -10.18 -9.20
CA GLY A 125 11.41 -9.29 -9.31
C GLY A 125 11.55 -8.37 -8.09
N ILE A 126 10.45 -7.83 -7.59
CA ILE A 126 10.43 -6.96 -6.42
C ILE A 126 10.84 -7.72 -5.16
N LEU A 127 10.33 -8.96 -4.95
CA LEU A 127 10.72 -9.78 -3.79
C LEU A 127 12.20 -10.15 -3.82
N ARG A 128 12.75 -10.44 -5.01
CA ARG A 128 14.20 -10.66 -5.19
C ARG A 128 15.01 -9.41 -4.86
N GLU A 129 14.56 -8.24 -5.31
CA GLU A 129 15.24 -6.97 -5.03
C GLU A 129 15.22 -6.65 -3.53
N ILE A 130 14.08 -6.82 -2.86
CA ILE A 130 13.98 -6.61 -1.40
C ILE A 130 14.92 -7.54 -0.64
N THR A 131 15.00 -8.81 -1.02
CA THR A 131 15.87 -9.76 -0.33
C THR A 131 17.35 -9.54 -0.63
N ALA A 132 17.70 -8.98 -1.78
CA ALA A 132 19.08 -8.71 -2.20
C ALA A 132 19.59 -7.35 -1.71
N SER A 133 18.79 -6.28 -1.80
CA SER A 133 19.17 -4.90 -1.49
C SER A 133 18.62 -4.36 -0.18
N GLY A 134 17.69 -5.10 0.44
CA GLY A 134 17.05 -4.74 1.71
C GLY A 134 15.78 -3.91 1.56
N SER A 135 15.51 -3.29 0.40
CA SER A 135 14.28 -2.50 0.23
C SER A 135 13.88 -2.31 -1.23
N TRP A 136 12.58 -2.07 -1.45
CA TRP A 136 12.03 -1.62 -2.73
C TRP A 136 10.78 -0.76 -2.50
N PHE A 137 10.73 0.40 -3.13
CA PHE A 137 9.58 1.31 -3.04
C PHE A 137 9.13 1.72 -4.44
N GLU A 138 7.81 1.79 -4.64
CA GLU A 138 7.23 2.21 -5.92
C GLU A 138 7.86 3.53 -6.38
N PRO A 139 8.56 3.58 -7.53
CA PRO A 139 9.40 4.72 -7.92
C PRO A 139 8.64 6.04 -8.02
N ARG A 140 7.38 5.99 -8.47
CA ARG A 140 6.51 7.17 -8.57
C ARG A 140 6.28 7.80 -7.20
N ILE A 141 5.97 6.98 -6.19
CA ILE A 141 5.67 7.46 -4.84
C ILE A 141 6.96 7.90 -4.14
N ALA A 142 8.05 7.19 -4.34
CA ALA A 142 9.37 7.58 -3.81
C ALA A 142 9.82 8.95 -4.35
N SER A 143 9.62 9.20 -5.64
CA SER A 143 9.92 10.49 -6.25
C SER A 143 9.08 11.62 -5.64
N GLU A 144 7.79 11.39 -5.39
CA GLU A 144 6.91 12.36 -4.72
C GLU A 144 7.41 12.69 -3.31
N LEU A 145 7.81 11.68 -2.53
CA LEU A 145 8.35 11.88 -1.19
C LEU A 145 9.66 12.68 -1.21
N LEU A 146 10.56 12.38 -2.14
CA LEU A 146 11.83 13.09 -2.27
C LEU A 146 11.65 14.55 -2.68
N GLN A 147 10.74 14.85 -3.62
CA GLN A 147 10.41 16.22 -4.03
C GLN A 147 9.84 17.04 -2.86
N ARG A 148 8.98 16.44 -2.03
CA ARG A 148 8.47 17.08 -0.82
C ARG A 148 9.58 17.39 0.19
N ARG A 149 10.52 16.48 0.41
CA ARG A 149 11.66 16.67 1.34
C ARG A 149 12.68 17.68 0.83
N ALA A 150 12.90 17.75 -0.47
CA ALA A 150 13.82 18.69 -1.08
C ALA A 150 13.31 20.15 -1.07
N GLY A 151 12.06 20.39 -0.66
CA GLY A 151 11.46 21.73 -0.71
C GLY A 151 11.28 22.26 -2.14
N THR A 152 11.51 21.42 -3.16
CA THR A 152 11.43 21.79 -4.58
C THR A 152 10.01 21.69 -5.14
N ALA A 153 9.12 21.01 -4.42
CA ALA A 153 7.69 21.12 -4.64
C ALA A 153 7.11 21.87 -3.43
N ALA A 154 6.55 23.04 -3.63
CA ALA A 154 5.48 23.50 -2.75
C ALA A 154 4.50 22.32 -2.64
N PRO A 155 4.05 21.93 -1.43
CA PRO A 155 3.09 20.84 -1.31
C PRO A 155 1.91 21.22 -2.20
N ALA A 156 1.75 20.52 -3.32
CA ALA A 156 0.52 20.70 -4.09
C ALA A 156 -0.60 20.40 -3.10
N ALA A 157 -1.48 21.35 -2.85
CA ALA A 157 -2.56 21.22 -1.89
C ALA A 157 -3.36 19.93 -2.15
N PHE A 158 -3.39 19.51 -3.42
CA PHE A 158 -4.03 18.29 -3.89
C PHE A 158 -3.13 17.59 -4.92
N SER A 159 -3.03 16.25 -4.88
CA SER A 159 -2.49 15.47 -6.00
C SER A 159 -3.43 15.54 -7.22
N ALA A 160 -2.96 15.13 -8.39
CA ALA A 160 -3.82 15.11 -9.60
C ALA A 160 -5.10 14.28 -9.37
N GLN A 161 -5.00 13.12 -8.77
CA GLN A 161 -6.16 12.26 -8.46
C GLN A 161 -7.08 12.87 -7.41
N GLU A 162 -6.53 13.49 -6.36
CA GLU A 162 -7.31 14.19 -5.35
C GLU A 162 -8.04 15.39 -5.94
N LEU A 163 -7.43 16.10 -6.88
CA LEU A 163 -8.07 17.23 -7.57
C LEU A 163 -9.25 16.75 -8.42
N GLU A 164 -9.13 15.62 -9.13
CA GLU A 164 -10.27 15.02 -9.85
C GLU A 164 -11.40 14.61 -8.91
N ILE A 165 -11.09 14.06 -7.74
CA ILE A 165 -12.09 13.76 -6.71
C ILE A 165 -12.76 15.04 -6.23
N VAL A 166 -12.00 16.11 -5.97
CA VAL A 166 -12.57 17.41 -5.56
C VAL A 166 -13.42 18.03 -6.66
N ARG A 167 -13.06 17.88 -7.94
CA ARG A 167 -13.89 18.27 -9.09
C ARG A 167 -15.21 17.49 -9.13
N GLY A 168 -15.17 16.18 -8.89
CA GLY A 168 -16.40 15.38 -8.77
C GLY A 168 -17.28 15.87 -7.61
N ILE A 169 -16.68 16.17 -6.46
CA ILE A 169 -17.41 16.76 -5.33
C ILE A 169 -18.04 18.10 -5.69
N SER A 170 -17.36 18.96 -6.43
CA SER A 170 -17.88 20.25 -6.85
C SER A 170 -19.08 20.14 -7.80
N ARG A 171 -19.15 19.08 -8.61
CA ARG A 171 -20.29 18.74 -9.46
C ARG A 171 -21.46 18.11 -8.69
N GLY A 172 -21.28 17.83 -7.38
CA GLY A 172 -22.31 17.21 -6.54
C GLY A 172 -22.33 15.69 -6.61
N GLU A 173 -21.35 15.07 -7.24
CA GLU A 173 -21.26 13.62 -7.43
C GLU A 173 -21.03 12.89 -6.09
N ASN A 174 -21.63 11.71 -5.96
CA ASN A 174 -21.36 10.83 -4.84
C ASN A 174 -20.11 9.97 -5.06
N ASN A 175 -19.66 9.23 -4.04
CA ASN A 175 -18.42 8.46 -4.11
C ASN A 175 -18.45 7.33 -5.17
N HIS A 176 -19.63 6.83 -5.52
CA HIS A 176 -19.80 5.81 -6.55
C HIS A 176 -19.58 6.40 -7.94
N GLU A 177 -20.24 7.54 -8.21
CA GLU A 177 -20.14 8.27 -9.48
C GLU A 177 -18.69 8.75 -9.74
N ILE A 178 -18.03 9.31 -8.71
CA ILE A 178 -16.61 9.68 -8.77
C ILE A 178 -15.74 8.45 -9.03
N GLY A 179 -16.03 7.34 -8.34
CA GLY A 179 -15.29 6.09 -8.48
C GLY A 179 -15.37 5.51 -9.90
N GLU A 180 -16.56 5.52 -10.50
CA GLU A 180 -16.76 5.07 -11.87
C GLU A 180 -15.96 5.90 -12.88
N GLN A 181 -15.98 7.22 -12.76
CA GLN A 181 -15.23 8.13 -13.65
C GLN A 181 -13.72 7.95 -13.54
N LEU A 182 -13.22 7.68 -12.34
CA LEU A 182 -11.79 7.55 -12.08
C LEU A 182 -11.29 6.11 -12.12
N HIS A 183 -12.18 5.14 -12.43
CA HIS A 183 -11.89 3.70 -12.43
C HIS A 183 -11.33 3.19 -11.10
N ILE A 184 -11.87 3.71 -9.99
CA ILE A 184 -11.51 3.31 -8.62
C ILE A 184 -12.76 2.96 -7.80
N SER A 185 -12.60 2.19 -6.72
CA SER A 185 -13.75 1.83 -5.88
C SER A 185 -14.34 3.05 -5.16
N PRO A 186 -15.65 3.07 -4.84
CA PRO A 186 -16.25 4.12 -4.00
C PRO A 186 -15.57 4.24 -2.64
N HIS A 187 -15.03 3.15 -2.14
CA HIS A 187 -14.26 3.09 -0.90
C HIS A 187 -12.93 3.84 -1.03
N THR A 188 -12.27 3.73 -2.19
CA THR A 188 -11.07 4.49 -2.56
C THR A 188 -11.35 5.98 -2.50
N VAL A 189 -12.44 6.41 -3.12
CA VAL A 189 -12.87 7.81 -3.10
C VAL A 189 -13.08 8.30 -1.67
N LYS A 190 -13.79 7.53 -0.84
CA LYS A 190 -14.02 7.83 0.58
C LYS A 190 -12.71 8.00 1.34
N TYR A 191 -11.72 7.14 1.07
CA TYR A 191 -10.40 7.24 1.69
C TYR A 191 -9.68 8.52 1.33
N HIS A 192 -9.59 8.87 0.04
CA HIS A 192 -8.95 10.09 -0.40
C HIS A 192 -9.61 11.32 0.24
N ILE A 193 -10.94 11.35 0.29
CA ILE A 193 -11.69 12.42 0.95
C ILE A 193 -11.29 12.50 2.43
N ALA A 194 -11.30 11.39 3.17
CA ALA A 194 -10.94 11.37 4.59
C ALA A 194 -9.48 11.78 4.83
N SER A 195 -8.56 11.39 3.94
CA SER A 195 -7.15 11.81 3.98
C SER A 195 -6.99 13.32 3.75
N MET A 196 -7.66 13.85 2.71
CA MET A 196 -7.67 15.29 2.42
C MET A 196 -8.25 16.12 3.58
N LEU A 197 -9.38 15.68 4.17
CA LEU A 197 -9.99 16.36 5.31
C LEU A 197 -9.01 16.47 6.48
N ARG A 198 -8.32 15.39 6.83
CA ARG A 198 -7.31 15.41 7.91
C ARG A 198 -6.12 16.29 7.57
N ARG A 199 -5.56 16.15 6.34
CA ARG A 199 -4.37 16.89 5.92
C ARG A 199 -4.57 18.39 5.88
N HIS A 200 -5.78 18.84 5.51
CA HIS A 200 -6.13 20.26 5.42
C HIS A 200 -6.85 20.79 6.64
N GLU A 201 -7.02 19.96 7.68
CA GLU A 201 -7.70 20.33 8.95
C GLU A 201 -9.13 20.85 8.72
N VAL A 202 -9.83 20.29 7.72
CA VAL A 202 -11.23 20.62 7.39
C VAL A 202 -12.14 19.42 7.71
N HIS A 203 -13.43 19.71 7.97
CA HIS A 203 -14.34 18.69 8.52
C HIS A 203 -15.41 18.22 7.53
N ARG A 204 -15.65 18.98 6.46
CA ARG A 204 -16.71 18.72 5.48
C ARG A 204 -16.14 18.67 4.07
N ARG A 205 -16.66 17.74 3.25
CA ARG A 205 -16.24 17.59 1.84
C ARG A 205 -16.40 18.89 1.03
N ALA A 206 -17.39 19.73 1.33
CA ALA A 206 -17.58 21.01 0.68
C ALA A 206 -16.45 22.02 1.00
N GLU A 207 -15.79 21.88 2.12
CA GLU A 207 -14.66 22.74 2.49
C GLU A 207 -13.41 22.42 1.64
N LEU A 208 -13.26 21.17 1.18
CA LEU A 208 -12.22 20.81 0.20
C LEU A 208 -12.43 21.52 -1.15
N VAL A 209 -13.68 21.62 -1.59
CA VAL A 209 -14.03 22.34 -2.83
C VAL A 209 -13.69 23.82 -2.68
N ARG A 210 -14.07 24.43 -1.54
CA ARG A 210 -13.74 25.82 -1.25
C ARG A 210 -12.23 26.05 -1.24
N LEU A 211 -11.47 25.20 -0.54
CA LEU A 211 -10.02 25.28 -0.49
C LEU A 211 -9.39 25.19 -1.88
N ALA A 212 -9.84 24.25 -2.72
CA ALA A 212 -9.34 24.10 -4.08
C ALA A 212 -9.71 25.31 -4.97
N SER A 213 -10.89 25.93 -4.75
CA SER A 213 -11.31 27.15 -5.42
C SER A 213 -10.45 28.35 -4.99
N ASP A 214 -10.21 28.52 -3.69
CA ASP A 214 -9.37 29.59 -3.14
C ASP A 214 -7.92 29.51 -3.66
N LEU A 215 -7.45 28.29 -3.99
CA LEU A 215 -6.15 28.02 -4.59
C LEU A 215 -6.16 28.10 -6.14
N HIS A 216 -7.26 28.47 -6.76
CA HIS A 216 -7.45 28.55 -8.23
C HIS A 216 -7.17 27.23 -8.96
N LEU A 217 -7.48 26.09 -8.33
CA LEU A 217 -7.29 24.74 -8.88
C LEU A 217 -8.55 24.17 -9.53
N LEU A 218 -9.70 24.79 -9.33
CA LEU A 218 -10.98 24.45 -9.94
C LEU A 218 -11.31 25.56 -10.95
N GLU A 219 -11.23 25.22 -12.22
CA GLU A 219 -11.81 26.04 -13.30
C GLU A 219 -13.22 25.58 -13.64
#